data_d818cd9ddd26491e56da3b4720ab33fe
#
_entry.id   d818cd9ddd26491e56da3b4720ab33fe
#
_cell.length_a   1.000
_cell.length_b   1.000
_cell.length_c   1.000
_cell.angle_alpha   90.00
_cell.angle_beta   90.00
_cell.angle_gamma   90.00
#
_symmetry.space_group_name_H-M   'P 1'
#
loop_
_entity.id
_entity.type
_entity.pdbx_description
1 polymer ?
#
loop_
_entity_poly.entity_id
_entity_poly.type
_entity_poly.pdbx_seq_one_letter_code
_entity_poly.pdbx_strand_id
1 'polypeptide(L)'
;MKQYDRIIIGAGIYGLYAALYCAQKGMTVAILEYDDEAFGRATYVNQARVHMGYHYPRSLATATKSAGYFKRFVDDFEFCINKKFEQIYATSAQYSWTNAEAFQKFCDNADIKCEEIPVSKYFNKNMCDGAFLTEEYTYDAMQLKKFFLDELKKYSALVQIYYNINIVSISRENDFYVIRTETEIYQSDYVLNETY
;
A
#
# COMPACT_ATOMS: atom_id res chain seq x y z
N MET A 1 -19.08 25.97 2.80
CA MET A 1 -18.18 25.16 3.64
C MET A 1 -18.84 23.81 3.88
N LYS A 2 -18.13 22.72 3.60
CA LYS A 2 -18.63 21.35 3.76
C LYS A 2 -17.97 20.73 4.99
N GLN A 3 -18.75 20.11 5.87
CA GLN A 3 -18.26 19.54 7.13
C GLN A 3 -18.41 18.03 7.12
N TYR A 4 -17.37 17.34 7.61
CA TYR A 4 -17.28 15.89 7.71
C TYR A 4 -16.64 15.49 9.05
N ASP A 5 -16.94 14.29 9.53
CA ASP A 5 -16.22 13.72 10.69
C ASP A 5 -14.76 13.46 10.35
N ARG A 6 -14.49 13.06 9.10
CA ARG A 6 -13.14 12.73 8.61
C ARG A 6 -12.92 13.29 7.22
N ILE A 7 -11.73 13.86 7.00
CA ILE A 7 -11.23 14.17 5.65
C ILE A 7 -10.00 13.32 5.38
N ILE A 8 -9.98 12.66 4.23
CA ILE A 8 -8.87 11.84 3.77
C ILE A 8 -8.32 12.48 2.50
N ILE A 9 -7.00 12.73 2.47
CA ILE A 9 -6.32 13.30 1.33
C ILE A 9 -5.63 12.17 0.58
N GLY A 10 -6.08 11.91 -0.65
CA GLY A 10 -5.62 10.84 -1.52
C GLY A 10 -6.60 9.66 -1.59
N ALA A 11 -6.90 9.22 -2.83
CA ALA A 11 -7.76 8.08 -3.14
C ALA A 11 -6.94 6.84 -3.60
N GLY A 12 -5.76 6.65 -3.03
CA GLY A 12 -4.99 5.42 -3.16
C GLY A 12 -5.58 4.30 -2.29
N ILE A 13 -4.89 3.14 -2.25
CA ILE A 13 -5.34 1.97 -1.48
C ILE A 13 -5.61 2.31 0.00
N TYR A 14 -4.71 3.05 0.63
CA TYR A 14 -4.84 3.41 2.05
C TYR A 14 -6.00 4.38 2.28
N GLY A 15 -6.17 5.38 1.41
CA GLY A 15 -7.26 6.35 1.53
C GLY A 15 -8.62 5.71 1.37
N LEU A 16 -8.82 4.84 0.35
CA LEU A 16 -10.10 4.15 0.16
C LEU A 16 -10.37 3.12 1.28
N TYR A 17 -9.34 2.41 1.75
CA TYR A 17 -9.47 1.50 2.90
C TYR A 17 -9.89 2.27 4.17
N ALA A 18 -9.22 3.39 4.47
CA ALA A 18 -9.55 4.21 5.63
C ALA A 18 -10.96 4.79 5.55
N ALA A 19 -11.38 5.24 4.35
CA ALA A 19 -12.73 5.74 4.13
C ALA A 19 -13.79 4.65 4.37
N LEU A 20 -13.58 3.45 3.84
CA LEU A 20 -14.48 2.32 4.06
C LEU A 20 -14.57 1.96 5.54
N TYR A 21 -13.44 1.91 6.23
CA TYR A 21 -13.39 1.65 7.67
C TYR A 21 -14.19 2.71 8.47
N CYS A 22 -14.02 4.00 8.15
CA CYS A 22 -14.76 5.09 8.82
C CYS A 22 -16.25 5.02 8.50
N ALA A 23 -16.63 4.75 7.25
CA ALA A 23 -18.02 4.62 6.84
C ALA A 23 -18.75 3.46 7.55
N GLN A 24 -18.07 2.33 7.72
CA GLN A 24 -18.59 1.18 8.51
C GLN A 24 -18.82 1.51 9.98
N LYS A 25 -18.20 2.58 10.50
CA LYS A 25 -18.42 3.13 11.84
C LYS A 25 -19.49 4.24 11.87
N GLY A 26 -20.16 4.49 10.75
CA GLY A 26 -21.19 5.52 10.63
C GLY A 26 -20.68 6.95 10.52
N MET A 27 -19.37 7.13 10.24
CA MET A 27 -18.76 8.46 10.10
C MET A 27 -18.99 9.03 8.71
N THR A 28 -19.20 10.33 8.63
CA THR A 28 -19.20 11.07 7.37
C THR A 28 -17.76 11.31 6.91
N VAL A 29 -17.46 11.04 5.63
CA VAL A 29 -16.10 11.08 5.10
C VAL A 29 -16.07 11.84 3.77
N ALA A 30 -15.13 12.79 3.65
CA ALA A 30 -14.72 13.33 2.36
C ALA A 30 -13.36 12.75 1.97
N ILE A 31 -13.25 12.23 0.76
CA ILE A 31 -11.95 11.90 0.15
C ILE A 31 -11.63 13.00 -0.87
N LEU A 32 -10.47 13.63 -0.71
CA LEU A 32 -9.98 14.67 -1.62
C LEU A 32 -8.83 14.10 -2.45
N GLU A 33 -9.08 13.89 -3.75
CA GLU A 33 -8.10 13.34 -4.68
C GLU A 33 -7.67 14.42 -5.68
N TYR A 34 -6.36 14.49 -5.91
CA TYR A 34 -5.78 15.44 -6.85
C TYR A 34 -6.05 15.07 -8.31
N ASP A 35 -5.96 13.77 -8.62
CA ASP A 35 -6.16 13.25 -9.97
C ASP A 35 -7.67 13.12 -10.30
N ASP A 36 -7.98 12.81 -11.54
CA ASP A 36 -9.36 12.63 -12.03
C ASP A 36 -9.95 11.25 -11.71
N GLU A 37 -9.12 10.34 -11.16
CA GLU A 37 -9.53 9.01 -10.75
C GLU A 37 -8.78 8.51 -9.50
N ALA A 38 -9.35 7.51 -8.83
CA ALA A 38 -8.69 6.81 -7.74
C ALA A 38 -7.59 5.85 -8.25
N PHE A 39 -6.58 5.54 -7.41
CA PHE A 39 -5.50 4.59 -7.71
C PHE A 39 -4.55 5.03 -8.86
N GLY A 40 -4.59 6.28 -9.31
CA GLY A 40 -3.82 6.76 -10.45
C GLY A 40 -2.31 6.80 -10.26
N ARG A 41 -1.80 6.67 -9.02
CA ARG A 41 -0.37 6.82 -8.68
C ARG A 41 0.22 5.54 -8.11
N ALA A 42 0.94 5.63 -6.98
CA ALA A 42 1.73 4.56 -6.40
C ALA A 42 1.01 3.21 -6.32
N THR A 43 -0.27 3.19 -5.98
CA THR A 43 -1.04 1.95 -5.89
C THR A 43 -1.14 1.19 -7.21
N TYR A 44 -1.19 1.88 -8.34
CA TYR A 44 -1.25 1.28 -9.68
C TYR A 44 0.12 1.12 -10.32
N VAL A 45 0.99 2.13 -10.17
CA VAL A 45 2.29 2.19 -10.88
C VAL A 45 3.33 1.28 -10.24
N ASN A 46 3.25 1.04 -8.93
CA ASN A 46 4.17 0.17 -8.23
C ASN A 46 3.93 -1.30 -8.60
N GLN A 47 4.82 -2.17 -8.13
CA GLN A 47 4.85 -3.60 -8.48
C GLN A 47 3.62 -4.39 -8.00
N ALA A 48 2.66 -3.76 -7.32
CA ALA A 48 1.44 -4.39 -6.77
C ALA A 48 1.76 -5.69 -5.99
N ARG A 49 2.77 -5.64 -5.12
CA ARG A 49 3.21 -6.79 -4.34
C ARG A 49 2.56 -6.82 -2.97
N VAL A 50 2.23 -8.03 -2.54
CA VAL A 50 1.94 -8.33 -1.14
C VAL A 50 3.27 -8.75 -0.50
N HIS A 51 3.86 -7.84 0.27
CA HIS A 51 5.21 -8.02 0.80
C HIS A 51 5.26 -8.93 2.02
N MET A 52 6.12 -9.96 1.95
CA MET A 52 6.49 -10.79 3.11
C MET A 52 7.67 -10.20 3.91
N GLY A 53 8.33 -9.16 3.40
CA GLY A 53 9.41 -8.48 4.11
C GLY A 53 10.80 -8.62 3.51
N TYR A 54 11.00 -9.37 2.44
CA TYR A 54 12.31 -9.63 1.81
C TYR A 54 13.06 -8.37 1.37
N HIS A 55 12.36 -7.28 1.09
CA HIS A 55 12.95 -5.99 0.74
C HIS A 55 13.68 -5.28 1.89
N TYR A 56 13.55 -5.78 3.11
CA TYR A 56 14.07 -5.11 4.30
C TYR A 56 15.18 -5.90 5.02
N PRO A 57 16.23 -6.42 4.33
CA PRO A 57 17.24 -7.27 4.96
C PRO A 57 18.06 -6.55 6.04
N ARG A 58 17.95 -5.22 6.12
CA ARG A 58 18.61 -4.38 7.14
C ARG A 58 17.69 -3.94 8.27
N SER A 59 16.42 -4.36 8.26
CA SER A 59 15.42 -4.00 9.28
C SER A 59 14.52 -5.18 9.61
N LEU A 60 14.99 -6.03 10.52
CA LEU A 60 14.22 -7.20 10.97
C LEU A 60 12.84 -6.80 11.50
N ALA A 61 12.74 -5.70 12.26
CA ALA A 61 11.45 -5.23 12.78
C ALA A 61 10.45 -4.89 11.67
N THR A 62 10.92 -4.25 10.58
CA THR A 62 10.06 -3.93 9.42
C THR A 62 9.65 -5.21 8.68
N ALA A 63 10.58 -6.14 8.48
CA ALA A 63 10.30 -7.41 7.82
C ALA A 63 9.28 -8.25 8.61
N THR A 64 9.48 -8.43 9.90
CA THR A 64 8.57 -9.17 10.78
C THR A 64 7.17 -8.53 10.80
N LYS A 65 7.09 -7.20 10.83
CA LYS A 65 5.81 -6.49 10.75
C LYS A 65 5.11 -6.74 9.41
N SER A 66 5.85 -6.70 8.31
CA SER A 66 5.33 -6.97 6.96
C SER A 66 4.80 -8.41 6.86
N ALA A 67 5.61 -9.39 7.29
CA ALA A 67 5.22 -10.80 7.34
C ALA A 67 3.95 -11.04 8.18
N GLY A 68 3.84 -10.35 9.31
CA GLY A 68 2.67 -10.46 10.19
C GLY A 68 1.35 -9.99 9.56
N TYR A 69 1.41 -9.04 8.62
CA TYR A 69 0.22 -8.56 7.88
C TYR A 69 -0.04 -9.29 6.57
N PHE A 70 0.93 -10.04 6.05
CA PHE A 70 0.84 -10.72 4.77
C PHE A 70 -0.40 -11.62 4.66
N LYS A 71 -0.56 -12.54 5.62
CA LYS A 71 -1.69 -13.46 5.63
C LYS A 71 -3.02 -12.73 5.67
N ARG A 72 -3.15 -11.73 6.51
CA ARG A 72 -4.37 -10.94 6.63
C ARG A 72 -4.74 -10.26 5.31
N PHE A 73 -3.78 -9.63 4.63
CA PHE A 73 -4.04 -8.98 3.34
C PHE A 73 -4.50 -10.01 2.29
N VAL A 74 -3.85 -11.18 2.26
CA VAL A 74 -4.20 -12.27 1.35
C VAL A 74 -5.60 -12.79 1.62
N ASP A 75 -5.97 -12.98 2.90
CA ASP A 75 -7.29 -13.48 3.29
C ASP A 75 -8.39 -12.42 2.99
N ASP A 76 -8.13 -11.14 3.29
CA ASP A 76 -9.10 -10.05 3.10
C ASP A 76 -9.35 -9.75 1.60
N PHE A 77 -8.35 -9.99 0.73
CA PHE A 77 -8.40 -9.61 -0.69
C PHE A 77 -8.07 -10.77 -1.64
N GLU A 78 -8.38 -12.02 -1.27
CA GLU A 78 -8.04 -13.22 -2.04
C GLU A 78 -8.50 -13.15 -3.50
N PHE A 79 -9.64 -12.50 -3.76
CA PHE A 79 -10.22 -12.35 -5.10
C PHE A 79 -9.32 -11.66 -6.12
N CYS A 80 -8.36 -10.85 -5.68
CA CYS A 80 -7.44 -10.13 -6.55
C CYS A 80 -5.98 -10.61 -6.42
N ILE A 81 -5.69 -11.63 -5.59
CA ILE A 81 -4.34 -12.11 -5.36
C ILE A 81 -3.90 -13.10 -6.43
N ASN A 82 -2.74 -12.86 -7.02
CA ASN A 82 -2.08 -13.81 -7.91
C ASN A 82 -0.93 -14.53 -7.18
N LYS A 83 -1.11 -15.86 -7.03
CA LYS A 83 -0.16 -16.79 -6.36
C LYS A 83 0.57 -17.71 -7.35
N LYS A 84 0.28 -17.61 -8.65
CA LYS A 84 0.68 -18.61 -9.67
C LYS A 84 1.96 -18.25 -10.40
N PHE A 85 3.01 -17.84 -9.68
CA PHE A 85 4.32 -17.59 -10.25
C PHE A 85 5.43 -17.82 -9.21
N GLU A 86 6.66 -18.10 -9.69
CA GLU A 86 7.82 -18.18 -8.83
C GLU A 86 8.36 -16.77 -8.55
N GLN A 87 8.52 -16.42 -7.29
CA GLN A 87 9.16 -15.17 -6.87
C GLN A 87 10.61 -15.44 -6.53
N ILE A 88 11.52 -14.83 -7.27
CA ILE A 88 12.96 -15.01 -7.10
C ILE A 88 13.58 -13.72 -6.56
N TYR A 89 14.27 -13.84 -5.43
CA TYR A 89 15.18 -12.81 -4.93
C TYR A 89 16.61 -13.21 -5.24
N ALA A 90 17.44 -12.23 -5.58
CA ALA A 90 18.85 -12.44 -5.78
C ALA A 90 19.66 -11.32 -5.14
N THR A 91 20.79 -11.70 -4.56
CA THR A 91 21.77 -10.76 -4.04
C THR A 91 22.84 -10.49 -5.11
N SER A 92 23.19 -9.22 -5.32
CA SER A 92 24.18 -8.85 -6.31
C SER A 92 25.57 -9.27 -5.89
N ALA A 93 26.34 -9.85 -6.81
CA ALA A 93 27.73 -10.20 -6.57
C ALA A 93 28.65 -8.99 -6.35
N GLN A 94 28.19 -7.79 -6.70
CA GLN A 94 28.97 -6.55 -6.59
C GLN A 94 28.11 -5.42 -6.01
N TYR A 95 28.74 -4.58 -5.19
CA TYR A 95 28.15 -3.37 -4.62
C TYR A 95 26.86 -3.59 -3.78
N SER A 96 26.59 -4.84 -3.36
CA SER A 96 25.48 -5.12 -2.46
C SER A 96 25.88 -4.91 -0.99
N TRP A 97 24.97 -4.32 -0.23
CA TRP A 97 25.13 -4.21 1.24
C TRP A 97 24.75 -5.49 1.97
N THR A 98 24.14 -6.44 1.25
CA THR A 98 23.70 -7.73 1.78
C THR A 98 24.12 -8.81 0.79
N ASN A 99 24.99 -9.70 1.19
CA ASN A 99 25.38 -10.87 0.40
C ASN A 99 24.40 -12.04 0.64
N ALA A 100 24.60 -13.15 -0.09
CA ALA A 100 23.74 -14.33 -0.03
C ALA A 100 23.61 -14.90 1.40
N GLU A 101 24.73 -15.07 2.11
CA GLU A 101 24.73 -15.59 3.49
C GLU A 101 23.95 -14.69 4.46
N ALA A 102 24.19 -13.37 4.37
CA ALA A 102 23.50 -12.40 5.20
C ALA A 102 21.99 -12.35 4.89
N PHE A 103 21.61 -12.51 3.63
CA PHE A 103 20.19 -12.57 3.23
C PHE A 103 19.51 -13.83 3.75
N GLN A 104 20.14 -15.00 3.63
CA GLN A 104 19.60 -16.25 4.16
C GLN A 104 19.40 -16.15 5.68
N LYS A 105 20.44 -15.71 6.40
CA LYS A 105 20.37 -15.50 7.85
C LYS A 105 19.28 -14.51 8.28
N PHE A 106 19.08 -13.48 7.48
CA PHE A 106 17.99 -12.52 7.71
C PHE A 106 16.63 -13.20 7.57
N CYS A 107 16.42 -14.00 6.51
CA CYS A 107 15.16 -14.73 6.30
C CYS A 107 14.88 -15.71 7.44
N ASP A 108 15.90 -16.44 7.90
CA ASP A 108 15.81 -17.35 9.05
C ASP A 108 15.41 -16.59 10.32
N ASN A 109 16.01 -15.43 10.58
CA ASN A 109 15.69 -14.59 11.75
C ASN A 109 14.29 -13.96 11.67
N ALA A 110 13.79 -13.70 10.47
CA ALA A 110 12.45 -13.13 10.24
C ALA A 110 11.35 -14.21 10.16
N ASP A 111 11.73 -15.49 10.22
CA ASP A 111 10.85 -16.65 10.02
C ASP A 111 10.04 -16.55 8.72
N ILE A 112 10.73 -16.21 7.62
CA ILE A 112 10.15 -16.13 6.29
C ILE A 112 10.80 -17.13 5.35
N LYS A 113 9.98 -17.78 4.51
CA LYS A 113 10.43 -18.86 3.62
C LYS A 113 11.50 -18.35 2.64
N CYS A 114 12.64 -19.03 2.60
CA CYS A 114 13.75 -18.71 1.71
C CYS A 114 14.49 -20.00 1.35
N GLU A 115 14.45 -20.39 0.10
CA GLU A 115 15.09 -21.60 -0.41
C GLU A 115 16.16 -21.20 -1.44
N GLU A 116 17.42 -21.55 -1.18
CA GLU A 116 18.51 -21.27 -2.10
C GLU A 116 18.34 -22.10 -3.38
N ILE A 117 18.49 -21.46 -4.52
CA ILE A 117 18.39 -22.05 -5.85
C ILE A 117 19.62 -21.71 -6.69
N PRO A 118 19.96 -22.53 -7.72
CA PRO A 118 21.09 -22.23 -8.60
C PRO A 118 20.94 -20.87 -9.29
N VAL A 119 21.92 -19.98 -9.08
CA VAL A 119 21.96 -18.64 -9.73
C VAL A 119 21.84 -18.78 -11.25
N SER A 120 22.51 -19.77 -11.84
CA SER A 120 22.52 -20.00 -13.30
C SER A 120 21.16 -20.32 -13.92
N LYS A 121 20.15 -20.64 -13.10
CA LYS A 121 18.79 -20.90 -13.59
C LYS A 121 18.12 -19.62 -14.13
N TYR A 122 18.44 -18.46 -13.52
CA TYR A 122 17.74 -17.20 -13.81
C TYR A 122 18.68 -16.03 -14.17
N PHE A 123 19.95 -16.10 -13.79
CA PHE A 123 20.88 -14.99 -13.89
C PHE A 123 22.17 -15.38 -14.61
N ASN A 124 22.78 -14.42 -15.29
CA ASN A 124 24.07 -14.61 -15.94
C ASN A 124 25.18 -14.81 -14.88
N LYS A 125 26.23 -15.52 -15.31
CA LYS A 125 27.42 -15.80 -14.50
C LYS A 125 28.00 -14.51 -13.91
N ASN A 126 28.35 -14.53 -12.62
CA ASN A 126 28.97 -13.44 -11.87
C ASN A 126 28.06 -12.20 -11.63
N MET A 127 26.76 -12.26 -11.95
CA MET A 127 25.84 -11.16 -11.65
C MET A 127 25.33 -11.19 -10.21
N CYS A 128 25.11 -12.39 -9.68
CA CYS A 128 24.59 -12.61 -8.34
C CYS A 128 25.48 -13.58 -7.58
N ASP A 129 25.58 -13.39 -6.26
CA ASP A 129 26.26 -14.31 -5.34
C ASP A 129 25.30 -15.32 -4.70
N GLY A 130 23.99 -15.07 -4.76
CA GLY A 130 22.92 -15.97 -4.37
C GLY A 130 21.62 -15.69 -5.08
N ALA A 131 20.78 -16.73 -5.21
CA ALA A 131 19.41 -16.64 -5.69
C ALA A 131 18.50 -17.51 -4.82
N PHE A 132 17.30 -17.02 -4.53
CA PHE A 132 16.41 -17.63 -3.54
C PHE A 132 14.98 -17.66 -4.07
N LEU A 133 14.33 -18.81 -3.95
CA LEU A 133 12.90 -18.95 -4.13
C LEU A 133 12.21 -18.48 -2.84
N THR A 134 11.34 -17.50 -2.98
CA THR A 134 10.67 -16.82 -1.87
C THR A 134 9.16 -16.91 -2.01
N GLU A 135 8.42 -16.49 -1.01
CA GLU A 135 6.96 -16.47 -1.00
C GLU A 135 6.44 -15.04 -0.95
N GLU A 136 6.25 -14.43 -2.09
CA GLU A 136 5.51 -13.16 -2.23
C GLU A 136 4.47 -13.32 -3.33
N TYR A 137 3.39 -12.54 -3.21
CA TYR A 137 2.30 -12.55 -4.19
C TYR A 137 2.16 -11.17 -4.84
N THR A 138 1.40 -11.11 -5.91
CA THR A 138 0.95 -9.84 -6.48
C THR A 138 -0.57 -9.72 -6.36
N TYR A 139 -1.07 -8.52 -6.44
CA TYR A 139 -2.50 -8.28 -6.53
C TYR A 139 -2.85 -7.52 -7.82
N ASP A 140 -4.06 -7.74 -8.31
CA ASP A 140 -4.62 -6.95 -9.40
C ASP A 140 -5.16 -5.64 -8.82
N ALA A 141 -4.43 -4.53 -9.07
CA ALA A 141 -4.78 -3.22 -8.57
C ALA A 141 -6.13 -2.71 -9.10
N MET A 142 -6.53 -3.11 -10.32
CA MET A 142 -7.80 -2.68 -10.91
C MET A 142 -8.99 -3.41 -10.30
N GLN A 143 -8.85 -4.71 -9.98
CA GLN A 143 -9.87 -5.45 -9.25
C GLN A 143 -10.03 -4.88 -7.83
N LEU A 144 -8.90 -4.56 -7.17
CA LEU A 144 -8.92 -3.96 -5.84
C LEU A 144 -9.54 -2.57 -5.83
N LYS A 145 -9.22 -1.71 -6.83
CA LYS A 145 -9.88 -0.41 -7.06
C LYS A 145 -11.39 -0.57 -7.18
N LYS A 146 -11.81 -1.47 -8.08
CA LYS A 146 -13.23 -1.74 -8.30
C LYS A 146 -13.93 -2.17 -7.01
N PHE A 147 -13.33 -3.07 -6.26
CA PHE A 147 -13.86 -3.52 -4.98
C PHE A 147 -14.09 -2.34 -4.02
N PHE A 148 -13.08 -1.51 -3.76
CA PHE A 148 -13.24 -0.39 -2.84
C PHE A 148 -14.29 0.60 -3.30
N LEU A 149 -14.31 0.95 -4.58
CA LEU A 149 -15.31 1.88 -5.11
C LEU A 149 -16.73 1.33 -5.03
N ASP A 150 -16.93 0.04 -5.29
CA ASP A 150 -18.23 -0.61 -5.18
C ASP A 150 -18.69 -0.74 -3.72
N GLU A 151 -17.77 -1.06 -2.80
CA GLU A 151 -18.09 -1.06 -1.35
C GLU A 151 -18.45 0.35 -0.86
N LEU A 152 -17.69 1.38 -1.23
CA LEU A 152 -17.97 2.76 -0.82
C LEU A 152 -19.30 3.29 -1.37
N LYS A 153 -19.76 2.83 -2.54
CA LYS A 153 -21.09 3.17 -3.08
C LYS A 153 -22.23 2.77 -2.15
N LYS A 154 -22.07 1.68 -1.37
CA LYS A 154 -23.06 1.25 -0.37
C LYS A 154 -23.22 2.27 0.76
N TYR A 155 -22.22 3.13 0.96
CA TYR A 155 -22.18 4.19 1.95
C TYR A 155 -22.27 5.59 1.33
N SER A 156 -22.88 5.73 0.16
CA SER A 156 -22.97 7.00 -0.58
C SER A 156 -23.63 8.16 0.20
N ALA A 157 -24.41 7.84 1.22
CA ALA A 157 -24.97 8.86 2.14
C ALA A 157 -23.92 9.40 3.14
N LEU A 158 -22.83 8.65 3.38
CA LEU A 158 -21.78 9.00 4.34
C LEU A 158 -20.47 9.40 3.67
N VAL A 159 -20.14 8.81 2.50
CA VAL A 159 -18.85 9.01 1.84
C VAL A 159 -19.02 9.77 0.54
N GLN A 160 -18.20 10.80 0.36
CA GLN A 160 -18.09 11.54 -0.90
C GLN A 160 -16.63 11.58 -1.36
N ILE A 161 -16.39 11.23 -2.62
CA ILE A 161 -15.08 11.33 -3.27
C ILE A 161 -15.10 12.54 -4.19
N TYR A 162 -14.16 13.43 -3.99
CA TYR A 162 -13.93 14.62 -4.80
C TYR A 162 -12.64 14.44 -5.58
N TYR A 163 -12.72 14.48 -6.89
CA TYR A 163 -11.60 14.40 -7.80
C TYR A 163 -11.19 15.77 -8.33
N ASN A 164 -9.98 15.87 -8.87
CA ASN A 164 -9.40 17.11 -9.39
C ASN A 164 -9.33 18.22 -8.31
N ILE A 165 -9.01 17.82 -7.08
CA ILE A 165 -8.93 18.73 -5.95
C ILE A 165 -7.50 19.21 -5.75
N ASN A 166 -7.26 20.50 -6.03
CA ASN A 166 -6.02 21.18 -5.70
C ASN A 166 -6.15 21.85 -4.33
N ILE A 167 -5.44 21.33 -3.33
CA ILE A 167 -5.42 21.89 -1.96
C ILE A 167 -4.47 23.07 -1.93
N VAL A 168 -5.00 24.24 -1.58
CA VAL A 168 -4.25 25.49 -1.47
C VAL A 168 -3.64 25.64 -0.07
N SER A 169 -4.41 25.31 0.97
CA SER A 169 -3.94 25.39 2.35
C SER A 169 -4.68 24.46 3.28
N ILE A 170 -3.99 24.04 4.34
CA ILE A 170 -4.56 23.31 5.47
C ILE A 170 -4.20 24.12 6.72
N SER A 171 -5.20 24.49 7.50
CA SER A 171 -5.05 25.20 8.77
C SER A 171 -5.84 24.51 9.88
N ARG A 172 -5.50 24.83 11.13
CA ARG A 172 -6.32 24.47 12.28
C ARG A 172 -6.97 25.75 12.81
N GLU A 173 -8.28 25.77 12.81
CA GLU A 173 -9.08 26.92 13.20
C GLU A 173 -10.06 26.49 14.27
N ASN A 174 -9.93 27.05 15.46
CA ASN A 174 -10.56 26.55 16.68
C ASN A 174 -10.18 25.06 16.88
N ASP A 175 -11.13 24.17 16.95
CA ASP A 175 -10.87 22.74 17.16
C ASP A 175 -10.90 21.90 15.86
N PHE A 176 -11.08 22.56 14.70
CA PHE A 176 -11.23 21.91 13.41
C PHE A 176 -10.04 22.09 12.48
N TYR A 177 -9.80 21.12 11.64
CA TYR A 177 -8.97 21.29 10.45
C TYR A 177 -9.82 21.91 9.35
N VAL A 178 -9.27 22.94 8.72
CA VAL A 178 -9.89 23.63 7.58
C VAL A 178 -9.02 23.47 6.36
N ILE A 179 -9.54 22.85 5.33
CA ILE A 179 -8.87 22.62 4.06
C ILE A 179 -9.50 23.56 3.03
N ARG A 180 -8.66 24.43 2.45
CA ARG A 180 -9.05 25.34 1.36
C ARG A 180 -8.53 24.82 0.05
N THR A 181 -9.42 24.72 -0.91
CA THR A 181 -9.11 24.47 -2.31
C THR A 181 -9.36 25.73 -3.14
N GLU A 182 -9.14 25.69 -4.42
CA GLU A 182 -9.43 26.82 -5.31
C GLU A 182 -10.91 27.19 -5.34
N THR A 183 -11.81 26.24 -5.09
CA THR A 183 -13.25 26.44 -5.27
C THR A 183 -14.07 26.22 -4.00
N GLU A 184 -13.58 25.44 -3.05
CA GLU A 184 -14.36 24.97 -1.91
C GLU A 184 -13.55 25.03 -0.61
N ILE A 185 -14.28 25.02 0.52
CA ILE A 185 -13.72 24.90 1.86
C ILE A 185 -14.32 23.67 2.52
N TYR A 186 -13.46 22.82 3.05
CA TYR A 186 -13.82 21.61 3.81
C TYR A 186 -13.37 21.76 5.26
N GLN A 187 -14.15 21.21 6.18
CA GLN A 187 -13.87 21.24 7.61
C GLN A 187 -14.07 19.86 8.22
N SER A 188 -13.20 19.47 9.15
CA SER A 188 -13.28 18.20 9.85
C SER A 188 -12.57 18.23 11.20
N ASP A 189 -13.00 17.39 12.13
CA ASP A 189 -12.28 17.15 13.39
C ASP A 189 -10.94 16.45 13.18
N TYR A 190 -10.83 15.68 12.10
CA TYR A 190 -9.66 14.85 11.84
C TYR A 190 -9.34 14.75 10.33
N VAL A 191 -8.07 14.93 10.00
CA VAL A 191 -7.54 14.79 8.65
C VAL A 191 -6.53 13.66 8.60
N LEU A 192 -6.70 12.74 7.66
CA LEU A 192 -5.76 11.70 7.34
C LEU A 192 -5.10 12.03 5.99
N ASN A 193 -3.78 12.16 6.00
CA ASN A 193 -3.02 12.39 4.78
C ASN A 193 -2.42 11.07 4.29
N GLU A 194 -2.93 10.60 3.15
CA GLU A 194 -2.51 9.36 2.47
C GLU A 194 -1.91 9.67 1.09
N THR A 195 -1.31 10.84 0.96
CA THR A 195 -0.54 11.19 -0.24
C THR A 195 0.84 10.56 -0.19
N TYR A 196 1.40 10.33 -1.37
CA TYR A 196 2.72 9.75 -1.54
C TYR A 196 3.78 10.86 -1.65
#